data_1088a50a1d0983542ac85e751be4b6ac
#
_entry.id   1088a50a1d0983542ac85e751be4b6ac
#
_cell.length_a   1.000
_cell.length_b   1.000
_cell.length_c   1.000
_cell.angle_alpha   90.00
_cell.angle_beta   90.00
_cell.angle_gamma   90.00
#
_symmetry.space_group_name_H-M   'P 1'
#
loop_
_entity.id
_entity.type
_entity.pdbx_description
1 polymer ?
#
loop_
_entity_poly.entity_id
_entity_poly.type
_entity_poly.pdbx_seq_one_letter_code
_entity_poly.pdbx_strand_id
1 'polypeptide(L)'
;MKKFKYFIPVNRPLLNENDVSSVSLTVKSGWISSGSKIAEFEKRFANYTNKKYASCVSSGSAALEIAIKSLNIGYGDEVITPAFSIISNSNAIIKNLAKPILVDTDLDTWNIDIKQLKKKISSKTKALMLPHIYGFPNDMDKIQKICRLHKLYLIEDASEMIGQKYKKKICGSFGDVSTFSFYANKHITTGEGGMIVTNNKKIHNKINKLKNLSFGKKNRFNHDDIGWNYRFTNLQAALGLSQLNRIKQIVKKKYK
;
A
#
# COMPACT_ATOMS: atom_id res chain seq x y z
N MET A 1 6.35 4.78 40.73
CA MET A 1 6.79 4.58 39.34
C MET A 1 8.14 5.28 39.13
N LYS A 2 9.20 4.56 38.73
CA LYS A 2 10.47 5.19 38.39
C LYS A 2 10.26 6.06 37.15
N LYS A 3 10.45 7.38 37.25
CA LYS A 3 10.46 8.28 36.09
C LYS A 3 11.69 7.94 35.26
N PHE A 4 11.48 7.46 34.03
CA PHE A 4 12.60 7.29 33.08
C PHE A 4 13.20 8.68 32.79
N LYS A 5 14.53 8.78 32.87
CA LYS A 5 15.28 10.02 32.66
C LYS A 5 15.26 10.47 31.18
N TYR A 6 14.86 9.57 30.26
CA TYR A 6 14.85 9.81 28.82
C TYR A 6 13.52 9.33 28.21
N PHE A 7 13.01 10.11 27.26
CA PHE A 7 11.88 9.70 26.42
C PHE A 7 12.32 8.64 25.42
N ILE A 8 11.68 7.46 25.45
CA ILE A 8 11.91 6.38 24.49
C ILE A 8 10.74 6.40 23.51
N PRO A 9 10.93 6.82 22.25
CA PRO A 9 9.87 6.81 21.25
C PRO A 9 9.54 5.39 20.82
N VAL A 10 8.26 5.12 20.54
CA VAL A 10 7.80 3.81 20.01
C VAL A 10 8.44 3.48 18.66
N ASN A 11 8.67 4.49 17.85
CA ASN A 11 9.36 4.38 16.57
C ASN A 11 10.14 5.66 16.25
N ARG A 12 11.24 5.53 15.53
CA ARG A 12 12.03 6.65 15.02
C ARG A 12 12.43 6.38 13.57
N PRO A 13 12.15 7.33 12.64
CA PRO A 13 12.64 7.22 11.27
C PRO A 13 14.17 7.12 11.22
N LEU A 14 14.70 6.28 10.36
CA LEU A 14 16.15 6.16 10.13
C LEU A 14 16.57 7.10 9.00
N LEU A 15 16.71 8.38 9.31
CA LEU A 15 17.17 9.41 8.40
C LEU A 15 18.69 9.57 8.46
N ASN A 16 19.28 10.05 7.35
CA ASN A 16 20.71 10.41 7.26
C ASN A 16 20.94 11.57 6.28
N GLU A 17 22.20 12.00 6.14
CA GLU A 17 22.59 13.13 5.28
C GLU A 17 22.23 12.95 3.80
N ASN A 18 22.18 11.72 3.29
CA ASN A 18 21.73 11.47 1.91
C ASN A 18 20.25 11.82 1.72
N ASP A 19 19.42 11.60 2.75
CA ASP A 19 18.00 11.94 2.73
C ASP A 19 17.84 13.47 2.68
N VAL A 20 18.60 14.18 3.53
CA VAL A 20 18.62 15.65 3.57
C VAL A 20 19.08 16.21 2.23
N SER A 21 20.21 15.72 1.71
CA SER A 21 20.78 16.17 0.43
C SER A 21 19.81 15.95 -0.74
N SER A 22 19.17 14.77 -0.83
CA SER A 22 18.22 14.44 -1.89
C SER A 22 17.03 15.39 -1.93
N VAL A 23 16.46 15.70 -0.75
CA VAL A 23 15.33 16.64 -0.62
C VAL A 23 15.78 18.07 -0.94
N SER A 24 16.93 18.51 -0.38
CA SER A 24 17.49 19.84 -0.62
C SER A 24 17.75 20.12 -2.11
N LEU A 25 18.35 19.17 -2.82
CA LEU A 25 18.57 19.27 -4.26
C LEU A 25 17.26 19.39 -5.04
N THR A 26 16.21 18.67 -4.59
CA THR A 26 14.88 18.75 -5.22
C THR A 26 14.23 20.12 -4.99
N VAL A 27 14.37 20.70 -3.79
CA VAL A 27 13.90 22.06 -3.49
C VAL A 27 14.65 23.07 -4.39
N LYS A 28 15.99 22.99 -4.46
CA LYS A 28 16.82 23.87 -5.28
C LYS A 28 16.47 23.82 -6.78
N SER A 29 16.00 22.67 -7.26
CA SER A 29 15.59 22.52 -8.66
C SER A 29 14.27 23.22 -9.01
N GLY A 30 13.46 23.62 -8.04
CA GLY A 30 12.12 24.16 -8.22
C GLY A 30 11.05 23.12 -8.62
N TRP A 31 11.43 21.90 -9.00
CA TRP A 31 10.50 20.82 -9.37
C TRP A 31 10.01 20.06 -8.13
N ILE A 32 9.15 20.69 -7.34
CA ILE A 32 8.75 20.18 -6.02
C ILE A 32 7.49 19.31 -6.05
N SER A 33 6.53 19.58 -6.95
CA SER A 33 5.24 18.87 -7.02
C SER A 33 5.30 17.67 -7.97
N SER A 34 5.47 17.89 -9.26
CA SER A 34 5.65 16.82 -10.26
C SER A 34 7.10 16.80 -10.74
N GLY A 35 7.59 15.64 -11.16
CA GLY A 35 8.96 15.57 -11.68
C GLY A 35 9.46 14.13 -11.91
N SER A 36 10.68 14.02 -12.39
CA SER A 36 11.31 12.76 -12.78
C SER A 36 11.53 11.79 -11.63
N LYS A 37 11.69 12.31 -10.40
CA LYS A 37 11.92 11.46 -9.23
C LYS A 37 10.72 10.58 -8.87
N ILE A 38 9.49 11.03 -9.17
CA ILE A 38 8.30 10.20 -8.99
C ILE A 38 8.37 8.99 -9.91
N ALA A 39 8.60 9.19 -11.20
CA ALA A 39 8.69 8.11 -12.18
C ALA A 39 9.85 7.14 -11.85
N GLU A 40 10.99 7.67 -11.41
CA GLU A 40 12.13 6.87 -10.96
C GLU A 40 11.78 6.03 -9.73
N PHE A 41 11.13 6.62 -8.72
CA PHE A 41 10.73 5.92 -7.50
C PHE A 41 9.71 4.82 -7.81
N GLU A 42 8.69 5.12 -8.62
CA GLU A 42 7.70 4.12 -9.09
C GLU A 42 8.40 2.95 -9.80
N LYS A 43 9.29 3.22 -10.76
CA LYS A 43 10.05 2.18 -11.49
C LYS A 43 10.89 1.32 -10.56
N ARG A 44 11.64 1.93 -9.65
CA ARG A 44 12.54 1.21 -8.73
C ARG A 44 11.76 0.43 -7.68
N PHE A 45 10.62 0.95 -7.20
CA PHE A 45 9.78 0.24 -6.25
C PHE A 45 9.03 -0.93 -6.90
N ALA A 46 8.59 -0.80 -8.16
CA ALA A 46 8.06 -1.91 -8.95
C ALA A 46 9.07 -3.05 -9.05
N ASN A 47 10.33 -2.73 -9.40
CA ASN A 47 11.42 -3.72 -9.44
C ASN A 47 11.68 -4.35 -8.07
N TYR A 48 11.68 -3.55 -7.01
CA TYR A 48 11.89 -4.04 -5.64
C TYR A 48 10.82 -5.04 -5.22
N THR A 49 9.56 -4.82 -5.60
CA THR A 49 8.43 -5.72 -5.29
C THR A 49 8.21 -6.81 -6.32
N ASN A 50 9.07 -6.90 -7.35
CA ASN A 50 8.92 -7.83 -8.48
C ASN A 50 7.55 -7.69 -9.18
N LYS A 51 7.06 -6.44 -9.32
CA LYS A 51 5.85 -6.09 -10.05
C LYS A 51 6.19 -5.28 -11.30
N LYS A 52 5.29 -5.31 -12.29
CA LYS A 52 5.49 -4.56 -13.56
C LYS A 52 5.25 -3.07 -13.42
N TYR A 53 4.31 -2.68 -12.55
CA TYR A 53 3.84 -1.30 -12.43
C TYR A 53 3.74 -0.90 -10.97
N ALA A 54 4.09 0.35 -10.70
CA ALA A 54 3.88 1.02 -9.42
C ALA A 54 3.30 2.41 -9.65
N SER A 55 2.53 2.91 -8.71
CA SER A 55 1.95 4.25 -8.70
C SER A 55 2.02 4.84 -7.31
N CYS A 56 2.73 5.95 -7.16
CA CYS A 56 2.79 6.72 -5.92
C CYS A 56 1.47 7.43 -5.64
N VAL A 57 1.07 7.50 -4.38
CA VAL A 57 -0.12 8.21 -3.88
C VAL A 57 0.18 8.91 -2.57
N SER A 58 -0.71 9.80 -2.13
CA SER A 58 -0.50 10.70 -0.97
C SER A 58 -0.44 9.99 0.39
N SER A 59 -0.99 8.79 0.53
CA SER A 59 -0.94 8.00 1.78
C SER A 59 -1.24 6.52 1.52
N GLY A 60 -0.99 5.67 2.53
CA GLY A 60 -1.42 4.26 2.49
C GLY A 60 -2.95 4.11 2.42
N SER A 61 -3.71 4.97 3.10
CA SER A 61 -5.18 4.98 3.02
C SER A 61 -5.67 5.34 1.62
N ALA A 62 -5.07 6.34 0.98
CA ALA A 62 -5.33 6.68 -0.42
C ALA A 62 -5.02 5.51 -1.37
N ALA A 63 -3.96 4.75 -1.07
CA ALA A 63 -3.61 3.55 -1.83
C ALA A 63 -4.72 2.48 -1.77
N LEU A 64 -5.27 2.23 -0.58
CA LEU A 64 -6.35 1.26 -0.39
C LEU A 64 -7.65 1.70 -1.08
N GLU A 65 -8.04 2.97 -0.95
CA GLU A 65 -9.23 3.52 -1.59
C GLU A 65 -9.16 3.38 -3.12
N ILE A 66 -8.04 3.78 -3.72
CA ILE A 66 -7.83 3.66 -5.17
C ILE A 66 -7.73 2.19 -5.60
N ALA A 67 -7.11 1.31 -4.80
CA ALA A 67 -7.03 -0.11 -5.12
C ALA A 67 -8.43 -0.72 -5.32
N ILE A 68 -9.36 -0.49 -4.39
CA ILE A 68 -10.75 -0.96 -4.50
C ILE A 68 -11.43 -0.38 -5.75
N LYS A 69 -11.40 0.94 -5.94
CA LYS A 69 -12.03 1.61 -7.09
C LYS A 69 -11.44 1.13 -8.42
N SER A 70 -10.13 0.84 -8.46
CA SER A 70 -9.46 0.37 -9.67
C SER A 70 -9.91 -1.01 -10.12
N LEU A 71 -10.44 -1.82 -9.21
CA LEU A 71 -11.01 -3.14 -9.45
C LEU A 71 -12.52 -3.11 -9.78
N ASN A 72 -13.13 -1.92 -9.91
CA ASN A 72 -14.58 -1.71 -10.12
C ASN A 72 -15.46 -2.27 -9.00
N ILE A 73 -14.94 -2.33 -7.78
CA ILE A 73 -15.68 -2.77 -6.59
C ILE A 73 -16.46 -1.56 -6.03
N GLY A 74 -17.74 -1.74 -5.72
CA GLY A 74 -18.61 -0.66 -5.27
C GLY A 74 -19.92 -1.13 -4.67
N TYR A 75 -20.99 -0.38 -4.92
CA TYR A 75 -22.32 -0.65 -4.38
C TYR A 75 -22.80 -2.07 -4.69
N GLY A 76 -23.28 -2.78 -3.65
CA GLY A 76 -23.74 -4.16 -3.75
C GLY A 76 -22.63 -5.23 -3.64
N ASP A 77 -21.38 -4.84 -3.75
CA ASP A 77 -20.24 -5.76 -3.61
C ASP A 77 -19.79 -5.91 -2.15
N GLU A 78 -19.22 -7.05 -1.85
CA GLU A 78 -18.62 -7.37 -0.54
C GLU A 78 -17.10 -7.53 -0.67
N VAL A 79 -16.38 -6.99 0.31
CA VAL A 79 -14.93 -7.17 0.47
C VAL A 79 -14.66 -7.76 1.85
N ILE A 80 -14.05 -8.93 1.90
CA ILE A 80 -13.69 -9.58 3.15
C ILE A 80 -12.37 -8.98 3.66
N THR A 81 -12.30 -8.69 4.97
CA THR A 81 -11.10 -8.20 5.64
C THR A 81 -11.08 -8.69 7.09
N PRO A 82 -9.91 -8.89 7.74
CA PRO A 82 -9.89 -9.25 9.15
C PRO A 82 -10.43 -8.12 10.03
N ALA A 83 -11.08 -8.47 11.15
CA ALA A 83 -11.57 -7.51 12.14
C ALA A 83 -10.43 -6.80 12.87
N PHE A 84 -9.34 -7.51 13.14
CA PHE A 84 -8.13 -6.92 13.72
C PHE A 84 -7.23 -6.36 12.63
N SER A 85 -7.32 -5.05 12.42
CA SER A 85 -6.61 -4.33 11.36
C SER A 85 -6.62 -2.83 11.63
N ILE A 86 -5.82 -2.08 10.87
CA ILE A 86 -5.96 -0.62 10.81
C ILE A 86 -7.32 -0.26 10.20
N ILE A 87 -8.00 0.72 10.78
CA ILE A 87 -9.33 1.17 10.32
C ILE A 87 -9.35 1.59 8.83
N SER A 88 -8.20 1.94 8.25
CA SER A 88 -8.08 2.33 6.84
C SER A 88 -8.59 1.26 5.87
N ASN A 89 -8.48 -0.04 6.22
CA ASN A 89 -8.98 -1.14 5.40
C ASN A 89 -10.51 -1.06 5.27
N SER A 90 -11.23 -1.03 6.40
CA SER A 90 -12.70 -0.92 6.41
C SER A 90 -13.19 0.40 5.84
N ASN A 91 -12.52 1.53 6.16
CA ASN A 91 -12.84 2.83 5.62
C ASN A 91 -12.73 2.87 4.09
N ALA A 92 -11.67 2.29 3.52
CA ALA A 92 -11.50 2.25 2.07
C ALA A 92 -12.63 1.47 1.38
N ILE A 93 -13.11 0.39 2.00
CA ILE A 93 -14.24 -0.40 1.49
C ILE A 93 -15.53 0.43 1.52
N ILE A 94 -15.84 1.03 2.68
CA ILE A 94 -17.07 1.83 2.89
C ILE A 94 -17.10 3.06 1.98
N LYS A 95 -15.99 3.79 1.86
CA LYS A 95 -15.89 4.98 0.99
C LYS A 95 -16.06 4.65 -0.50
N ASN A 96 -15.83 3.41 -0.90
CA ASN A 96 -16.13 2.92 -2.23
C ASN A 96 -17.57 2.35 -2.36
N LEU A 97 -18.41 2.53 -1.33
CA LEU A 97 -19.81 2.04 -1.29
C LEU A 97 -19.92 0.52 -1.30
N ALA A 98 -18.84 -0.21 -1.04
CA ALA A 98 -18.87 -1.65 -0.86
C ALA A 98 -19.09 -2.00 0.63
N LYS A 99 -19.48 -3.25 0.90
CA LYS A 99 -19.73 -3.72 2.25
C LYS A 99 -18.51 -4.46 2.80
N PRO A 100 -17.90 -4.04 3.91
CA PRO A 100 -16.86 -4.82 4.58
C PRO A 100 -17.50 -6.04 5.26
N ILE A 101 -16.95 -7.22 5.00
CA ILE A 101 -17.29 -8.45 5.68
C ILE A 101 -16.14 -8.81 6.61
N LEU A 102 -16.37 -8.65 7.91
CA LEU A 102 -15.33 -8.88 8.90
C LEU A 102 -15.20 -10.36 9.22
N VAL A 103 -13.95 -10.80 9.29
CA VAL A 103 -13.55 -12.16 9.71
C VAL A 103 -12.64 -12.02 10.92
N ASP A 104 -12.80 -12.89 11.89
CA ASP A 104 -11.97 -12.91 13.07
C ASP A 104 -10.52 -13.33 12.74
N THR A 105 -9.63 -13.18 13.70
CA THR A 105 -8.23 -13.53 13.55
C THR A 105 -7.93 -14.87 14.19
N ASP A 106 -6.90 -15.51 13.65
CA ASP A 106 -6.27 -16.67 14.25
C ASP A 106 -5.50 -16.22 15.51
N LEU A 107 -5.68 -16.93 16.62
CA LEU A 107 -5.15 -16.55 17.93
C LEU A 107 -3.62 -16.63 18.02
N ASP A 108 -2.99 -17.48 17.20
CA ASP A 108 -1.54 -17.67 17.24
C ASP A 108 -0.81 -16.64 16.37
N THR A 109 -1.42 -16.28 15.22
CA THR A 109 -0.76 -15.44 14.20
C THR A 109 -1.31 -14.03 14.13
N TRP A 110 -2.47 -13.75 14.71
CA TRP A 110 -3.22 -12.49 14.63
C TRP A 110 -3.63 -12.10 13.20
N ASN A 111 -3.33 -12.95 12.24
CA ASN A 111 -3.76 -12.83 10.85
C ASN A 111 -5.16 -13.41 10.67
N ILE A 112 -5.74 -13.28 9.46
CA ILE A 112 -7.11 -13.72 9.19
C ILE A 112 -7.32 -15.23 9.47
N ASP A 113 -8.39 -15.60 10.17
CA ASP A 113 -8.78 -17.00 10.34
C ASP A 113 -9.31 -17.55 9.00
N ILE A 114 -8.53 -18.47 8.42
CA ILE A 114 -8.83 -19.07 7.12
C ILE A 114 -10.10 -19.95 7.16
N LYS A 115 -10.43 -20.55 8.30
CA LYS A 115 -11.64 -21.38 8.43
C LYS A 115 -12.89 -20.49 8.39
N GLN A 116 -12.86 -19.37 9.09
CA GLN A 116 -13.95 -18.39 9.08
C GLN A 116 -14.04 -17.67 7.73
N LEU A 117 -12.91 -17.29 7.13
CA LEU A 117 -12.86 -16.70 5.80
C LEU A 117 -13.69 -17.49 4.78
N LYS A 118 -13.48 -18.81 4.71
CA LYS A 118 -14.22 -19.68 3.78
C LYS A 118 -15.72 -19.67 3.99
N LYS A 119 -16.18 -19.55 5.25
CA LYS A 119 -17.61 -19.52 5.60
C LYS A 119 -18.28 -18.19 5.24
N LYS A 120 -17.51 -17.11 5.12
CA LYS A 120 -17.99 -15.76 4.85
C LYS A 120 -18.05 -15.39 3.37
N ILE A 121 -17.49 -16.22 2.48
CA ILE A 121 -17.54 -16.00 1.04
C ILE A 121 -18.99 -16.19 0.55
N SER A 122 -19.52 -15.19 -0.15
CA SER A 122 -20.83 -15.18 -0.77
C SER A 122 -20.75 -14.89 -2.29
N SER A 123 -21.89 -14.94 -2.98
CA SER A 123 -21.98 -14.54 -4.40
C SER A 123 -21.66 -13.07 -4.64
N LYS A 124 -21.77 -12.22 -3.60
CA LYS A 124 -21.46 -10.78 -3.63
C LYS A 124 -20.01 -10.47 -3.35
N THR A 125 -19.24 -11.43 -2.83
CA THR A 125 -17.82 -11.24 -2.49
C THR A 125 -17.01 -11.04 -3.78
N LYS A 126 -16.29 -9.92 -3.88
CA LYS A 126 -15.45 -9.56 -5.03
C LYS A 126 -13.97 -9.60 -4.72
N ALA A 127 -13.60 -9.29 -3.48
CA ALA A 127 -12.20 -9.25 -3.08
C ALA A 127 -12.00 -9.71 -1.64
N LEU A 128 -10.77 -10.13 -1.39
CA LEU A 128 -10.18 -10.24 -0.07
C LEU A 128 -9.17 -9.11 0.07
N MET A 129 -9.36 -8.22 1.06
CA MET A 129 -8.40 -7.20 1.46
C MET A 129 -7.64 -7.72 2.67
N LEU A 130 -6.35 -7.96 2.49
CA LEU A 130 -5.54 -8.73 3.41
C LEU A 130 -4.37 -7.90 3.95
N PRO A 131 -4.48 -7.30 5.14
CA PRO A 131 -3.34 -6.75 5.85
C PRO A 131 -2.47 -7.86 6.44
N HIS A 132 -1.16 -7.61 6.46
CA HIS A 132 -0.20 -8.40 7.22
C HIS A 132 0.09 -7.68 8.53
N ILE A 133 -0.43 -8.21 9.63
CA ILE A 133 -0.38 -7.53 10.92
C ILE A 133 1.03 -7.58 11.52
N TYR A 134 1.53 -6.43 11.96
CA TYR A 134 2.83 -6.25 12.64
C TYR A 134 4.03 -6.91 11.94
N GLY A 135 3.99 -6.97 10.61
CA GLY A 135 5.09 -7.56 9.84
C GLY A 135 5.09 -9.10 9.81
N PHE A 136 4.03 -9.76 10.28
CA PHE A 136 3.87 -11.20 10.21
C PHE A 136 3.05 -11.61 8.97
N PRO A 137 3.63 -12.36 8.03
CA PRO A 137 2.94 -12.67 6.78
C PRO A 137 1.78 -13.64 7.00
N ASN A 138 0.66 -13.42 6.29
CA ASN A 138 -0.41 -14.40 6.19
C ASN A 138 0.06 -15.65 5.43
N ASP A 139 -0.67 -16.76 5.54
CA ASP A 139 -0.45 -17.97 4.75
C ASP A 139 -0.86 -17.73 3.27
N MET A 140 0.05 -17.12 2.52
CA MET A 140 -0.23 -16.67 1.16
C MET A 140 -0.54 -17.81 0.20
N ASP A 141 -0.06 -19.02 0.45
CA ASP A 141 -0.37 -20.18 -0.39
C ASP A 141 -1.85 -20.56 -0.27
N LYS A 142 -2.36 -20.63 0.98
CA LYS A 142 -3.79 -20.90 1.22
C LYS A 142 -4.67 -19.76 0.72
N ILE A 143 -4.27 -18.52 0.98
CA ILE A 143 -5.01 -17.32 0.56
C ILE A 143 -5.13 -17.29 -0.97
N GLN A 144 -4.04 -17.41 -1.71
CA GLN A 144 -4.08 -17.40 -3.17
C GLN A 144 -4.89 -18.57 -3.74
N LYS A 145 -4.86 -19.75 -3.09
CA LYS A 145 -5.72 -20.89 -3.49
C LYS A 145 -7.19 -20.55 -3.35
N ILE A 146 -7.59 -19.92 -2.23
CA ILE A 146 -8.97 -19.49 -1.98
C ILE A 146 -9.39 -18.44 -3.03
N CYS A 147 -8.58 -17.41 -3.24
CA CYS A 147 -8.90 -16.37 -4.21
C CYS A 147 -9.09 -16.94 -5.62
N ARG A 148 -8.22 -17.86 -6.07
CA ARG A 148 -8.38 -18.54 -7.37
C ARG A 148 -9.66 -19.38 -7.44
N LEU A 149 -9.95 -20.18 -6.41
CA LEU A 149 -11.13 -21.05 -6.36
C LEU A 149 -12.43 -20.26 -6.48
N HIS A 150 -12.50 -19.12 -5.77
CA HIS A 150 -13.71 -18.30 -5.71
C HIS A 150 -13.68 -17.08 -6.67
N LYS A 151 -12.65 -16.98 -7.52
CA LYS A 151 -12.46 -15.86 -8.48
C LYS A 151 -12.47 -14.49 -7.80
N LEU A 152 -11.89 -14.39 -6.60
CA LEU A 152 -11.78 -13.16 -5.83
C LEU A 152 -10.50 -12.41 -6.19
N TYR A 153 -10.57 -11.09 -6.26
CA TYR A 153 -9.37 -10.26 -6.26
C TYR A 153 -8.67 -10.32 -4.91
N LEU A 154 -7.36 -10.32 -4.92
CA LEU A 154 -6.54 -10.18 -3.73
C LEU A 154 -5.96 -8.77 -3.68
N ILE A 155 -6.42 -7.97 -2.72
CA ILE A 155 -5.83 -6.69 -2.35
C ILE A 155 -4.91 -6.96 -1.16
N GLU A 156 -3.59 -6.93 -1.38
CA GLU A 156 -2.60 -7.19 -0.35
C GLU A 156 -2.17 -5.88 0.30
N ASP A 157 -2.54 -5.65 1.55
CA ASP A 157 -2.04 -4.50 2.31
C ASP A 157 -0.70 -4.85 2.97
N ALA A 158 0.36 -4.43 2.32
CA ALA A 158 1.75 -4.64 2.73
C ALA A 158 2.36 -3.41 3.43
N SER A 159 1.53 -2.55 4.03
CA SER A 159 1.96 -1.30 4.68
C SER A 159 2.95 -1.51 5.84
N GLU A 160 3.03 -2.73 6.38
CA GLU A 160 3.97 -3.11 7.45
C GLU A 160 5.00 -4.14 7.01
N MET A 161 5.09 -4.42 5.68
CA MET A 161 5.84 -5.56 5.14
C MET A 161 7.07 -5.20 4.31
N ILE A 162 7.47 -3.93 4.27
CA ILE A 162 8.66 -3.56 3.50
C ILE A 162 9.89 -4.27 4.08
N GLY A 163 10.53 -5.12 3.25
CA GLY A 163 11.66 -5.95 3.65
C GLY A 163 11.30 -7.39 4.05
N GLN A 164 10.04 -7.67 4.33
CA GLN A 164 9.58 -8.99 4.74
C GLN A 164 9.32 -9.92 3.55
N LYS A 165 9.42 -11.22 3.82
CA LYS A 165 9.18 -12.27 2.83
C LYS A 165 8.27 -13.34 3.41
N TYR A 166 7.36 -13.84 2.58
CA TYR A 166 6.71 -15.12 2.80
C TYR A 166 7.45 -16.17 1.98
N LYS A 167 8.05 -17.16 2.66
CA LYS A 167 8.98 -18.09 2.07
C LYS A 167 10.12 -17.31 1.35
N LYS A 168 10.29 -17.41 0.05
CA LYS A 168 11.35 -16.70 -0.69
C LYS A 168 10.85 -15.45 -1.43
N LYS A 169 9.53 -15.18 -1.43
CA LYS A 169 8.91 -14.06 -2.17
C LYS A 169 8.68 -12.88 -1.25
N ILE A 170 8.94 -11.69 -1.76
CA ILE A 170 8.72 -10.45 -1.00
C ILE A 170 7.21 -10.23 -0.79
N CYS A 171 6.80 -9.84 0.42
CA CYS A 171 5.43 -9.44 0.69
C CYS A 171 5.10 -8.14 -0.04
N GLY A 172 3.87 -8.02 -0.54
CA GLY A 172 3.48 -7.01 -1.52
C GLY A 172 3.60 -7.48 -2.98
N SER A 173 4.08 -8.72 -3.21
CA SER A 173 4.14 -9.29 -4.56
C SER A 173 3.03 -10.29 -4.89
N PHE A 174 2.16 -10.62 -3.93
CA PHE A 174 1.17 -11.69 -4.09
C PHE A 174 -0.18 -11.21 -4.63
N GLY A 175 -0.61 -9.99 -4.26
CA GLY A 175 -1.91 -9.45 -4.63
C GLY A 175 -2.06 -9.17 -6.14
N ASP A 176 -3.30 -9.14 -6.64
CA ASP A 176 -3.62 -8.53 -7.94
C ASP A 176 -3.26 -7.04 -7.90
N VAL A 177 -3.52 -6.42 -6.74
CA VAL A 177 -3.09 -5.09 -6.36
C VAL A 177 -2.50 -5.18 -4.96
N SER A 178 -1.31 -4.60 -4.74
CA SER A 178 -0.74 -4.50 -3.40
C SER A 178 -0.47 -3.05 -3.04
N THR A 179 -0.69 -2.70 -1.77
CA THR A 179 -0.55 -1.34 -1.25
C THR A 179 0.53 -1.25 -0.20
N PHE A 180 1.18 -0.09 -0.11
CA PHE A 180 2.22 0.22 0.86
C PHE A 180 2.00 1.60 1.44
N SER A 181 2.47 1.80 2.66
CA SER A 181 2.50 3.08 3.35
C SER A 181 3.93 3.56 3.55
N PHE A 182 4.15 4.86 3.38
CA PHE A 182 5.41 5.55 3.67
C PHE A 182 5.24 6.57 4.80
N TYR A 183 4.30 6.31 5.72
CA TYR A 183 4.13 7.09 6.94
C TYR A 183 5.40 7.05 7.80
N ALA A 184 5.59 8.02 8.67
CA ALA A 184 6.83 8.22 9.43
C ALA A 184 7.31 6.99 10.22
N ASN A 185 6.41 6.11 10.65
CA ASN A 185 6.79 4.90 11.42
C ASN A 185 7.16 3.69 10.55
N LYS A 186 7.04 3.76 9.23
CA LYS A 186 7.32 2.63 8.33
C LYS A 186 8.83 2.45 8.08
N HIS A 187 9.21 1.33 7.47
CA HIS A 187 10.62 1.04 7.17
C HIS A 187 11.22 2.05 6.18
N ILE A 188 10.47 2.40 5.14
CA ILE A 188 10.72 3.54 4.27
C ILE A 188 9.69 4.60 4.63
N THR A 189 10.14 5.84 4.80
CA THR A 189 9.24 6.97 5.02
C THR A 189 9.48 8.09 4.01
N THR A 190 8.39 8.78 3.68
CA THR A 190 8.39 10.04 2.92
C THR A 190 7.64 11.14 3.68
N GLY A 191 7.55 10.97 5.04
CA GLY A 191 6.69 11.74 5.93
C GLY A 191 5.27 11.21 5.88
N GLU A 192 4.57 11.49 4.81
CA GLU A 192 3.33 10.86 4.35
C GLU A 192 3.56 10.28 2.97
N GLY A 193 2.75 9.28 2.57
CA GLY A 193 2.83 8.68 1.24
C GLY A 193 2.35 7.24 1.20
N GLY A 194 2.15 6.76 -0.02
CA GLY A 194 1.82 5.37 -0.29
C GLY A 194 2.22 4.95 -1.70
N MET A 195 2.13 3.66 -1.95
CA MET A 195 2.39 3.06 -3.24
C MET A 195 1.36 1.98 -3.54
N ILE A 196 0.96 1.91 -4.79
CA ILE A 196 0.13 0.81 -5.31
C ILE A 196 0.93 0.09 -6.37
N VAL A 197 1.03 -1.24 -6.29
CA VAL A 197 1.75 -2.04 -7.29
C VAL A 197 0.83 -3.10 -7.90
N THR A 198 1.02 -3.39 -9.17
CA THR A 198 0.25 -4.40 -9.91
C THR A 198 1.02 -4.93 -11.13
N ASN A 199 0.63 -6.11 -11.63
CA ASN A 199 1.11 -6.61 -12.92
C ASN A 199 0.16 -6.29 -14.08
N ASN A 200 -1.02 -5.75 -13.80
CA ASN A 200 -2.06 -5.50 -14.79
C ASN A 200 -2.01 -4.04 -15.28
N LYS A 201 -1.72 -3.86 -16.58
CA LYS A 201 -1.63 -2.52 -17.21
C LYS A 201 -2.95 -1.75 -17.18
N LYS A 202 -4.11 -2.43 -17.30
CA LYS A 202 -5.42 -1.77 -17.26
C LYS A 202 -5.68 -1.19 -15.87
N ILE A 203 -5.41 -1.97 -14.81
CA ILE A 203 -5.51 -1.53 -13.41
C ILE A 203 -4.56 -0.36 -13.16
N HIS A 204 -3.29 -0.46 -13.57
CA HIS A 204 -2.30 0.61 -13.42
C HIS A 204 -2.76 1.93 -14.09
N ASN A 205 -3.27 1.85 -15.32
CA ASN A 205 -3.78 3.03 -16.03
C ASN A 205 -4.95 3.66 -15.28
N LYS A 206 -5.87 2.84 -14.73
CA LYS A 206 -7.01 3.31 -13.94
C LYS A 206 -6.54 3.97 -12.63
N ILE A 207 -5.58 3.38 -11.92
CA ILE A 207 -4.97 3.96 -10.72
C ILE A 207 -4.43 5.36 -11.01
N ASN A 208 -3.63 5.51 -12.08
CA ASN A 208 -3.02 6.80 -12.44
C ASN A 208 -4.05 7.86 -12.83
N LYS A 209 -5.16 7.46 -13.41
CA LYS A 209 -6.29 8.33 -13.70
C LYS A 209 -6.99 8.78 -12.41
N LEU A 210 -7.37 7.83 -11.56
CA LEU A 210 -8.09 8.08 -10.32
C LEU A 210 -7.31 8.96 -9.34
N LYS A 211 -6.00 8.73 -9.13
CA LYS A 211 -5.17 9.52 -8.21
C LYS A 211 -4.99 10.98 -8.63
N ASN A 212 -5.34 11.32 -9.88
CA ASN A 212 -5.16 12.64 -10.47
C ASN A 212 -6.49 13.21 -10.99
N LEU A 213 -7.52 13.21 -10.14
CA LEU A 213 -8.83 13.82 -10.42
C LEU A 213 -9.52 13.29 -11.68
N SER A 214 -9.13 12.14 -12.18
CA SER A 214 -9.65 11.56 -13.45
C SER A 214 -9.61 12.53 -14.64
N PHE A 215 -8.58 13.37 -14.73
CA PHE A 215 -8.39 14.25 -15.88
C PHE A 215 -8.37 13.48 -17.20
N GLY A 216 -9.08 14.01 -18.19
CA GLY A 216 -9.12 13.46 -19.54
C GLY A 216 -7.79 13.54 -20.27
N LYS A 217 -7.51 12.56 -21.13
CA LYS A 217 -6.24 12.53 -21.92
C LYS A 217 -6.21 13.57 -23.03
N LYS A 218 -7.33 13.78 -23.74
CA LYS A 218 -7.44 14.73 -24.87
C LYS A 218 -7.88 16.11 -24.41
N ASN A 219 -8.83 16.17 -23.51
CA ASN A 219 -9.30 17.39 -22.88
C ASN A 219 -9.19 17.22 -21.37
N ARG A 220 -8.29 17.99 -20.76
CA ARG A 220 -7.95 17.89 -19.33
C ARG A 220 -9.17 18.01 -18.43
N PHE A 221 -10.11 18.87 -18.76
CA PHE A 221 -11.29 19.18 -17.95
C PHE A 221 -12.51 18.32 -18.29
N ASN A 222 -12.37 17.32 -19.16
CA ASN A 222 -13.40 16.33 -19.40
C ASN A 222 -13.18 15.11 -18.51
N HIS A 223 -14.02 14.95 -17.48
CA HIS A 223 -13.93 13.90 -16.47
C HIS A 223 -14.97 12.83 -16.76
N ASP A 224 -14.54 11.61 -17.01
CA ASP A 224 -15.38 10.45 -17.28
C ASP A 224 -15.47 9.48 -16.07
N ASP A 225 -14.84 9.85 -14.95
CA ASP A 225 -14.93 9.15 -13.66
C ASP A 225 -14.69 10.14 -12.51
N ILE A 226 -15.07 9.78 -11.29
CA ILE A 226 -14.74 10.55 -10.08
C ILE A 226 -13.41 10.06 -9.56
N GLY A 227 -12.42 10.95 -9.57
CA GLY A 227 -11.09 10.72 -9.05
C GLY A 227 -10.77 11.63 -7.86
N TRP A 228 -9.60 11.42 -7.28
CA TRP A 228 -9.11 12.15 -6.11
C TRP A 228 -7.85 12.95 -6.42
N ASN A 229 -7.57 13.96 -5.63
CA ASN A 229 -6.26 14.60 -5.58
C ASN A 229 -5.37 13.83 -4.58
N TYR A 230 -4.94 12.65 -4.98
CA TYR A 230 -4.05 11.78 -4.20
C TYR A 230 -2.65 11.68 -4.82
N ARG A 231 -2.22 12.79 -5.44
CA ARG A 231 -0.89 12.89 -6.06
C ARG A 231 0.21 12.83 -5.01
N PHE A 232 1.31 12.26 -5.41
CA PHE A 232 2.57 12.25 -4.68
C PHE A 232 3.47 13.38 -5.19
N THR A 233 4.31 13.93 -4.34
CA THR A 233 5.19 15.02 -4.72
C THR A 233 6.60 14.54 -5.08
N ASN A 234 7.28 15.33 -5.90
CA ASN A 234 8.69 15.07 -6.26
C ASN A 234 9.61 15.15 -5.03
N LEU A 235 9.28 15.98 -4.05
CA LEU A 235 9.97 16.05 -2.75
C LEU A 235 9.88 14.72 -1.98
N GLN A 236 8.67 14.17 -1.86
CA GLN A 236 8.45 12.88 -1.22
C GLN A 236 9.19 11.76 -1.98
N ALA A 237 9.17 11.80 -3.32
CA ALA A 237 9.87 10.81 -4.14
C ALA A 237 11.39 10.89 -3.96
N ALA A 238 11.95 12.08 -3.80
CA ALA A 238 13.38 12.26 -3.53
C ALA A 238 13.80 11.58 -2.23
N LEU A 239 13.02 11.77 -1.16
CA LEU A 239 13.24 11.10 0.12
C LEU A 239 13.06 9.58 -0.03
N GLY A 240 11.99 9.14 -0.69
CA GLY A 240 11.69 7.72 -0.92
C GLY A 240 12.78 6.99 -1.68
N LEU A 241 13.37 7.62 -2.71
CA LEU A 241 14.51 7.07 -3.46
C LEU A 241 15.76 6.90 -2.60
N SER A 242 16.10 7.91 -1.80
CA SER A 242 17.23 7.84 -0.87
C SER A 242 17.06 6.69 0.13
N GLN A 243 15.86 6.55 0.69
CA GLN A 243 15.52 5.46 1.62
C GLN A 243 15.54 4.08 0.93
N LEU A 244 15.00 3.96 -0.28
CA LEU A 244 14.97 2.71 -1.03
C LEU A 244 16.38 2.21 -1.38
N ASN A 245 17.33 3.12 -1.67
CA ASN A 245 18.73 2.78 -1.96
C ASN A 245 19.41 2.00 -0.82
N ARG A 246 19.00 2.26 0.41
CA ARG A 246 19.57 1.63 1.60
C ARG A 246 18.59 0.74 2.38
N ILE A 247 17.52 0.29 1.72
CA ILE A 247 16.46 -0.50 2.37
C ILE A 247 16.99 -1.71 3.13
N LYS A 248 18.00 -2.42 2.59
CA LYS A 248 18.61 -3.57 3.26
C LYS A 248 19.23 -3.18 4.61
N GLN A 249 19.88 -2.01 4.68
CA GLN A 249 20.50 -1.50 5.92
C GLN A 249 19.41 -1.08 6.92
N ILE A 250 18.34 -0.40 6.45
CA ILE A 250 17.22 0.03 7.28
C ILE A 250 16.53 -1.17 7.92
N VAL A 251 16.18 -2.18 7.12
CA VAL A 251 15.57 -3.42 7.58
C VAL A 251 16.46 -4.11 8.61
N LYS A 252 17.75 -4.28 8.33
CA LYS A 252 18.69 -4.91 9.27
C LYS A 252 18.78 -4.18 10.62
N LYS A 253 18.70 -2.84 10.61
CA LYS A 253 18.72 -2.05 11.86
C LYS A 253 17.42 -2.17 12.68
N LYS A 254 16.28 -2.35 12.02
CA LYS A 254 14.99 -2.50 12.71
C LYS A 254 14.72 -3.91 13.25
N TYR A 255 15.52 -4.89 12.82
CA TYR A 255 15.51 -6.26 13.37
C TYR A 255 16.42 -6.44 14.62
N LYS A 256 17.23 -5.47 14.96
CA LYS A 256 18.07 -5.47 16.17
C LYS A 256 17.38 -4.74 17.32
#